data_ab5122564c01f533cd5be1b8342054ce
#
_entry.id   ab5122564c01f533cd5be1b8342054ce
#
_cell.length_a   1.000
_cell.length_b   1.000
_cell.length_c   1.000
_cell.angle_alpha   90.00
_cell.angle_beta   90.00
_cell.angle_gamma   90.00
#
_symmetry.space_group_name_H-M   'P 1'
#
loop_
_entity.id
_entity.type
_entity.pdbx_description
1 polymer ?
#
loop_
_entity_poly.entity_id
_entity_poly.type
_entity_poly.pdbx_seq_one_letter_code
_entity_poly.pdbx_strand_id
1 'polypeptide(L)'
;MPVEVMPERMAGLEEEDVEFIRKFLLASGSLKEMAGAYGVTYPTVRLRLDRLIQKIRLSEEQAADPYVALIKRLVVEDKLDFDTAKLLIGQYRKT
;
A
#
# COMPACT_ATOMS: atom_id res chain seq x y z
N MET A 1 -10.71 -13.44 10.66
CA MET A 1 -9.88 -12.68 11.59
C MET A 1 -10.27 -11.22 11.56
N PRO A 2 -10.52 -10.59 12.71
CA PRO A 2 -10.83 -9.16 12.73
C PRO A 2 -9.64 -8.34 12.20
N VAL A 3 -9.95 -7.25 11.50
CA VAL A 3 -8.92 -6.40 10.91
C VAL A 3 -8.03 -5.76 11.97
N GLU A 4 -8.59 -5.43 13.14
CA GLU A 4 -7.85 -4.78 14.23
C GLU A 4 -6.76 -5.66 14.85
N VAL A 5 -6.74 -6.96 14.56
CA VAL A 5 -5.66 -7.84 15.02
C VAL A 5 -4.66 -8.16 13.92
N MET A 6 -4.68 -7.42 12.84
CA MET A 6 -3.67 -7.55 11.79
C MET A 6 -2.28 -7.21 12.32
N PRO A 7 -1.23 -7.90 11.82
CA PRO A 7 0.14 -7.55 12.19
C PRO A 7 0.44 -6.08 11.89
N GLU A 8 1.34 -5.49 12.68
CA GLU A 8 1.72 -4.09 12.51
C GLU A 8 2.14 -3.76 11.07
N ARG A 9 2.83 -4.68 10.42
CA ARG A 9 3.32 -4.49 9.05
C ARG A 9 2.19 -4.41 8.02
N MET A 10 0.98 -4.80 8.41
CA MET A 10 -0.21 -4.74 7.57
C MET A 10 -1.28 -3.81 8.13
N ALA A 11 -0.94 -3.03 9.16
CA ALA A 11 -1.90 -2.17 9.84
C ALA A 11 -2.45 -1.04 8.97
N GLY A 12 -1.75 -0.68 7.90
CA GLY A 12 -2.22 0.34 6.97
C GLY A 12 -3.26 -0.13 5.97
N LEU A 13 -3.62 -1.41 6.01
CA LEU A 13 -4.60 -1.96 5.09
C LEU A 13 -6.02 -1.75 5.60
N GLU A 14 -6.92 -1.40 4.68
CA GLU A 14 -8.34 -1.28 4.96
C GLU A 14 -9.06 -2.59 4.63
N GLU A 15 -10.34 -2.70 5.00
CA GLU A 15 -11.12 -3.89 4.69
C GLU A 15 -11.13 -4.21 3.19
N GLU A 16 -11.23 -3.19 2.35
CA GLU A 16 -11.20 -3.37 0.90
C GLU A 16 -9.89 -3.98 0.43
N ASP A 17 -8.79 -3.58 1.05
CA ASP A 17 -7.48 -4.11 0.71
C ASP A 17 -7.36 -5.59 1.09
N VAL A 18 -7.85 -5.93 2.28
CA VAL A 18 -7.86 -7.32 2.74
C VAL A 18 -8.72 -8.19 1.84
N GLU A 19 -9.87 -7.68 1.43
CA GLU A 19 -10.77 -8.39 0.50
C GLU A 19 -10.11 -8.60 -0.85
N PHE A 20 -9.39 -7.59 -1.35
CA PHE A 20 -8.64 -7.72 -2.59
C PHE A 20 -7.59 -8.83 -2.49
N ILE A 21 -6.85 -8.86 -1.38
CA ILE A 21 -5.83 -9.89 -1.14
C ILE A 21 -6.48 -11.28 -1.12
N ARG A 22 -7.61 -11.41 -0.43
CA ARG A 22 -8.32 -12.68 -0.36
C ARG A 22 -8.70 -13.17 -1.76
N LYS A 23 -9.28 -12.31 -2.57
CA LYS A 23 -9.68 -12.66 -3.93
C LYS A 23 -8.48 -12.97 -4.82
N PHE A 24 -7.38 -12.25 -4.63
CA PHE A 24 -6.14 -12.50 -5.35
C PHE A 24 -5.61 -13.91 -5.07
N LEU A 25 -5.62 -14.31 -3.80
CA LEU A 25 -5.19 -15.64 -3.42
C LEU A 25 -6.12 -16.72 -3.97
N LEU A 26 -7.42 -16.49 -3.93
CA LEU A 26 -8.41 -17.44 -4.47
C LEU A 26 -8.31 -17.57 -5.99
N ALA A 27 -7.83 -16.53 -6.67
CA ALA A 27 -7.55 -16.56 -8.10
C ALA A 27 -6.16 -17.10 -8.41
N SER A 28 -5.48 -17.66 -7.43
CA SER A 28 -4.12 -18.19 -7.54
C SER A 28 -3.13 -17.17 -8.11
N GLY A 29 -3.32 -15.90 -7.76
CA GLY A 29 -2.45 -14.82 -8.20
C GLY A 29 -2.73 -14.33 -9.62
N SER A 30 -3.85 -14.72 -10.22
CA SER A 30 -4.19 -14.31 -11.58
C SER A 30 -4.90 -12.96 -11.61
N LEU A 31 -4.20 -11.92 -12.05
CA LEU A 31 -4.78 -10.59 -12.23
C LEU A 31 -5.80 -10.58 -13.36
N LYS A 32 -5.62 -11.45 -14.36
CA LYS A 32 -6.56 -11.58 -15.45
C LYS A 32 -7.93 -12.07 -14.95
N GLU A 33 -7.92 -13.08 -14.09
CA GLU A 33 -9.17 -13.58 -13.48
C GLU A 33 -9.82 -12.52 -12.61
N MET A 34 -9.02 -11.77 -11.85
CA MET A 34 -9.54 -10.72 -11.00
C MET A 34 -10.15 -9.58 -11.82
N ALA A 35 -9.53 -9.22 -12.94
CA ALA A 35 -10.07 -8.20 -13.83
C ALA A 35 -11.46 -8.61 -14.33
N GLY A 36 -11.60 -9.86 -14.74
CA GLY A 36 -12.90 -10.41 -15.15
C GLY A 36 -13.92 -10.40 -14.02
N ALA A 37 -13.52 -10.81 -12.83
CA ALA A 37 -14.42 -10.88 -11.67
C ALA A 37 -14.90 -9.50 -11.22
N TYR A 38 -14.05 -8.48 -11.30
CA TYR A 38 -14.40 -7.11 -10.94
C TYR A 38 -15.04 -6.33 -12.09
N GLY A 39 -15.03 -6.87 -13.30
CA GLY A 39 -15.55 -6.16 -14.47
C GLY A 39 -14.72 -4.95 -14.85
N VAL A 40 -13.42 -5.01 -14.66
CA VAL A 40 -12.49 -3.92 -14.98
C VAL A 40 -11.36 -4.43 -15.87
N THR A 41 -10.50 -3.52 -16.34
CA THR A 41 -9.37 -3.88 -17.19
C THR A 41 -8.19 -4.41 -16.37
N TYR A 42 -7.31 -5.16 -17.01
CA TYR A 42 -6.09 -5.65 -16.39
C TYR A 42 -5.23 -4.51 -15.79
N PRO A 43 -4.95 -3.43 -16.53
CA PRO A 43 -4.16 -2.33 -15.96
C PRO A 43 -4.77 -1.74 -14.69
N THR A 44 -6.10 -1.70 -14.58
CA THR A 44 -6.78 -1.19 -13.38
C THR A 44 -6.49 -2.07 -12.18
N VAL A 45 -6.60 -3.39 -12.34
CA VAL A 45 -6.30 -4.34 -11.26
C VAL A 45 -4.82 -4.30 -10.91
N ARG A 46 -3.96 -4.21 -11.91
CA ARG A 46 -2.51 -4.12 -11.69
C ARG A 46 -2.14 -2.89 -10.87
N LEU A 47 -2.74 -1.74 -11.19
CA LEU A 47 -2.51 -0.52 -10.43
C LEU A 47 -2.92 -0.68 -8.98
N ARG A 48 -4.06 -1.33 -8.74
CA ARG A 48 -4.53 -1.58 -7.37
C ARG A 48 -3.56 -2.47 -6.60
N LEU A 49 -3.05 -3.51 -7.26
CA LEU A 49 -2.04 -4.38 -6.64
C LEU A 49 -0.77 -3.61 -6.29
N ASP A 50 -0.30 -2.76 -7.19
CA ASP A 50 0.89 -1.95 -6.96
C ASP A 50 0.70 -1.02 -5.76
N ARG A 51 -0.48 -0.43 -5.60
CA ARG A 51 -0.79 0.42 -4.46
C ARG A 51 -0.82 -0.37 -3.15
N LEU A 52 -1.32 -1.59 -3.17
CA LEU A 52 -1.28 -2.48 -2.00
C LEU A 52 0.14 -2.80 -1.60
N ILE A 53 0.99 -3.11 -2.57
CA ILE A 53 2.40 -3.38 -2.32
C ILE A 53 3.05 -2.17 -1.65
N GLN A 54 2.76 -0.96 -2.12
CA GLN A 54 3.30 0.26 -1.51
C GLN A 54 2.82 0.45 -0.08
N LYS A 55 1.55 0.17 0.21
CA LYS A 55 1.02 0.25 1.56
C LYS A 55 1.75 -0.69 2.52
N ILE A 56 1.99 -1.92 2.08
CA ILE A 56 2.69 -2.91 2.90
C ILE A 56 4.13 -2.47 3.15
N ARG A 57 4.82 -1.99 2.12
CA ARG A 57 6.20 -1.50 2.25
C ARG A 57 6.29 -0.32 3.22
N LEU A 58 5.32 0.58 3.17
CA LEU A 58 5.28 1.73 4.09
C LEU A 58 5.08 1.26 5.54
N SER A 59 4.25 0.24 5.74
CA SER A 59 4.04 -0.31 7.09
C SER A 59 5.32 -0.96 7.63
N GLU A 60 6.10 -1.61 6.78
CA GLU A 60 7.38 -2.16 7.16
C GLU A 60 8.39 -1.06 7.53
N GLU A 61 8.43 0.01 6.74
CA GLU A 61 9.29 1.15 7.03
C GLU A 61 8.90 1.87 8.31
N GLN A 62 7.61 1.91 8.62
CA GLN A 62 7.11 2.54 9.84
C GLN A 62 7.66 1.85 11.08
N ALA A 63 7.87 0.54 11.02
CA ALA A 63 8.46 -0.19 12.13
C ALA A 63 9.92 0.21 12.35
N ALA A 64 10.63 0.66 11.29
CA ALA A 64 12.03 1.08 11.37
C ALA A 64 12.18 2.59 11.57
N ASP A 65 11.39 3.39 10.88
CA ASP A 65 11.47 4.85 10.94
C ASP A 65 10.08 5.47 10.71
N PRO A 66 9.34 5.75 11.79
CA PRO A 66 7.98 6.26 11.67
C PRO A 66 7.85 7.59 10.93
N TYR A 67 8.84 8.49 11.05
CA TYR A 67 8.79 9.79 10.39
C TYR A 67 8.88 9.64 8.86
N VAL A 68 9.86 8.87 8.41
CA VAL A 68 10.04 8.63 6.97
C VAL A 68 8.81 7.92 6.39
N ALA A 69 8.27 6.94 7.13
CA ALA A 69 7.08 6.22 6.71
C ALA A 69 5.87 7.14 6.59
N LEU A 70 5.73 8.10 7.52
CA LEU A 70 4.62 9.06 7.44
C LEU A 70 4.70 9.89 6.16
N ILE A 71 5.89 10.41 5.85
CA ILE A 71 6.07 11.22 4.65
C ILE A 71 5.76 10.40 3.39
N LYS A 72 6.25 9.19 3.31
CA LYS A 72 5.99 8.32 2.16
C LYS A 72 4.51 7.98 2.01
N ARG A 73 3.81 7.78 3.13
CA ARG A 73 2.38 7.54 3.12
C ARG A 73 1.63 8.73 2.54
N LEU A 74 2.01 9.94 2.91
CA LEU A 74 1.37 11.14 2.39
C LEU A 74 1.53 11.26 0.87
N VAL A 75 2.67 10.82 0.34
CA VAL A 75 2.87 10.78 -1.12
C VAL A 75 1.93 9.77 -1.77
N VAL A 76 1.83 8.56 -1.19
CA VAL A 76 0.96 7.51 -1.73
C VAL A 76 -0.50 7.94 -1.72
N GLU A 77 -0.91 8.70 -0.70
CA GLU A 77 -2.28 9.19 -0.57
C GLU A 77 -2.54 10.49 -1.35
N ASP A 78 -1.58 10.92 -2.15
CA ASP A 78 -1.66 12.16 -2.96
C ASP A 78 -1.84 13.43 -2.12
N LYS A 79 -1.39 13.41 -0.86
CA LYS A 79 -1.44 14.57 0.03
C LYS A 79 -0.14 15.36 0.04
N LEU A 80 0.93 14.79 -0.51
CA LEU A 80 2.23 15.41 -0.56
C LEU A 80 2.90 15.01 -1.88
N ASP A 81 3.52 15.95 -2.57
CA ASP A 81 4.20 15.65 -3.80
C ASP A 81 5.56 14.98 -3.54
N PHE A 82 6.03 14.24 -4.53
CA PHE A 82 7.26 13.47 -4.41
C PHE A 82 8.49 14.35 -4.13
N ASP A 83 8.61 15.48 -4.81
CA ASP A 83 9.77 16.36 -4.63
C ASP A 83 9.82 16.94 -3.22
N THR A 84 8.69 17.38 -2.69
CA THR A 84 8.60 17.89 -1.32
C THR A 84 8.94 16.80 -0.31
N ALA A 85 8.44 15.58 -0.53
CA ALA A 85 8.74 14.44 0.35
C ALA A 85 10.24 14.15 0.38
N LYS A 86 10.87 14.18 -0.78
CA LYS A 86 12.31 13.97 -0.92
C LYS A 86 13.11 15.00 -0.15
N LEU A 87 12.68 16.26 -0.24
CA LEU A 87 13.31 17.36 0.49
C LEU A 87 13.19 17.16 2.01
N LEU A 88 11.99 16.81 2.48
CA LEU A 88 11.74 16.61 3.91
C LEU A 88 12.56 15.45 4.46
N ILE A 89 12.60 14.33 3.75
CA ILE A 89 13.39 13.17 4.18
C ILE A 89 14.87 13.50 4.20
N GLY A 90 15.36 14.23 3.19
CA GLY A 90 16.74 14.65 3.12
C GLY A 90 17.13 15.53 4.29
N GLN A 91 16.32 16.51 4.66
CA GLN A 91 16.58 17.37 5.80
C GLN A 91 16.52 16.60 7.13
N TYR A 92 15.56 15.71 7.27
CA TYR A 92 15.44 14.86 8.46
C TYR A 92 16.70 14.02 8.67
N ARG A 93 17.23 13.43 7.61
CA ARG A 93 18.41 12.56 7.69
C ARG A 93 19.73 13.32 7.91
N LYS A 94 19.73 14.63 7.70
CA LYS A 94 20.92 15.46 7.95
C LYS A 94 21.09 15.83 9.42
N THR A 95 20.04 15.73 10.20
CA THR A 95 20.11 15.99 11.65
C THR A 95 20.38 14.68 12.41
#